data_4aa08c211cc31ee7aba3f41ad245d733
#
_entry.id   4aa08c211cc31ee7aba3f41ad245d733
#
_cell.length_a   1.000
_cell.length_b   1.000
_cell.length_c   1.000
_cell.angle_alpha   90.00
_cell.angle_beta   90.00
_cell.angle_gamma   90.00
#
_symmetry.space_group_name_H-M   'P 1'
#
loop_
_entity.id
_entity.type
_entity.pdbx_description
1 polymer ?
#
loop_
_entity_poly.entity_id
_entity_poly.type
_entity_poly.pdbx_seq_one_letter_code
_entity_poly.pdbx_strand_id
1 'polypeptide(L)'
;CVSGSIAAYRAIDLARLLMRHGAEVYPVISSATSLLLNSEILKWATGNRVVDSLSGDLEHVSLADYDMSDLIIVYPCTANTIGKIANGIDDTPITSVISVGIGSKIPIILAPAMHESMYNNPFIGNNIKRPKKY
;
A
#
# COMPACT_ATOMS: atom_id res chain seq x y z
N CYS A 1 -0.06 -1.06 -3.18
CA CYS A 1 0.39 0.10 -2.40
C CYS A 1 1.87 -0.01 -2.05
N VAL A 2 2.66 1.04 -2.26
CA VAL A 2 4.11 1.06 -2.04
C VAL A 2 4.45 2.21 -1.09
N SER A 3 4.85 1.91 0.15
CA SER A 3 5.24 2.94 1.12
C SER A 3 6.74 3.26 1.05
N GLY A 4 7.15 4.42 1.57
CA GLY A 4 8.50 4.96 1.47
C GLY A 4 9.55 4.17 2.26
N SER A 5 10.02 3.08 1.70
CA SER A 5 11.10 2.24 2.21
C SER A 5 12.18 2.08 1.15
N ILE A 6 13.42 1.85 1.56
CA ILE A 6 14.50 1.46 0.65
C ILE A 6 14.11 0.21 -0.17
N ALA A 7 13.31 -0.68 0.39
CA ALA A 7 12.81 -1.86 -0.31
C ALA A 7 11.73 -1.56 -1.39
N ALA A 8 11.34 -0.30 -1.60
CA ALA A 8 10.30 0.09 -2.57
C ALA A 8 10.60 -0.39 -4.00
N TYR A 9 11.89 -0.47 -4.40
CA TYR A 9 12.27 -0.98 -5.72
C TYR A 9 11.79 -2.41 -5.98
N ARG A 10 11.61 -3.23 -4.95
CA ARG A 10 11.12 -4.60 -5.08
C ARG A 10 9.63 -4.68 -5.46
N ALA A 11 8.89 -3.60 -5.30
CA ALA A 11 7.48 -3.55 -5.73
C ALA A 11 7.34 -3.71 -7.24
N ILE A 12 8.37 -3.34 -8.02
CA ILE A 12 8.41 -3.51 -9.47
C ILE A 12 8.39 -5.00 -9.82
N ASP A 13 9.26 -5.79 -9.17
CA ASP A 13 9.36 -7.23 -9.40
C ASP A 13 8.05 -7.94 -9.00
N LEU A 14 7.47 -7.54 -7.86
CA LEU A 14 6.18 -8.07 -7.40
C LEU A 14 5.07 -7.75 -8.39
N ALA A 15 4.95 -6.51 -8.84
CA ALA A 15 3.94 -6.10 -9.83
C ALA A 15 4.06 -6.92 -11.11
N ARG A 16 5.28 -7.06 -11.65
CA ARG A 16 5.54 -7.88 -12.83
C ARG A 16 5.23 -9.35 -12.63
N LEU A 17 5.50 -9.89 -11.43
CA LEU A 17 5.18 -11.27 -11.09
C LEU A 17 3.67 -11.50 -11.05
N LEU A 18 2.92 -10.62 -10.39
CA LEU A 18 1.45 -10.69 -10.33
C LEU A 18 0.82 -10.64 -11.72
N MET A 19 1.28 -9.72 -12.57
CA MET A 19 0.78 -9.60 -13.95
C MET A 19 1.06 -10.85 -14.78
N ARG A 20 2.22 -11.50 -14.61
CA ARG A 20 2.52 -12.78 -15.27
C ARG A 20 1.57 -13.91 -14.86
N HIS A 21 0.95 -13.78 -13.68
CA HIS A 21 -0.07 -14.70 -13.17
C HIS A 21 -1.51 -14.24 -13.49
N GLY A 22 -1.66 -13.24 -14.35
CA GLY A 22 -2.96 -12.80 -14.85
C GLY A 22 -3.64 -11.71 -14.01
N ALA A 23 -2.95 -11.15 -13.01
CA ALA A 23 -3.49 -10.04 -12.23
C ALA A 23 -3.40 -8.71 -13.01
N GLU A 24 -4.38 -7.86 -12.86
CA GLU A 24 -4.32 -6.46 -13.22
C GLU A 24 -3.87 -5.66 -11.99
N VAL A 25 -2.80 -4.83 -12.14
CA VAL A 25 -2.15 -4.17 -11.00
C VAL A 25 -2.28 -2.65 -11.11
N TYR A 26 -2.88 -2.03 -10.10
CA TYR A 26 -3.03 -0.58 -9.96
C TYR A 26 -2.10 -0.06 -8.85
N PRO A 27 -0.99 0.62 -9.19
CA PRO A 27 -0.05 1.08 -8.17
C PRO A 27 -0.51 2.36 -7.49
N VAL A 28 -0.42 2.35 -6.15
CA VAL A 28 -0.64 3.52 -5.29
C VAL A 28 0.62 3.74 -4.46
N ILE A 29 1.14 4.96 -4.43
CA ILE A 29 2.38 5.29 -3.73
C ILE A 29 2.18 6.44 -2.73
N SER A 30 3.04 6.49 -1.72
CA SER A 30 3.11 7.66 -0.83
C SER A 30 4.08 8.70 -1.37
N SER A 31 3.98 9.95 -0.91
CA SER A 31 4.94 11.01 -1.23
C SER A 31 6.38 10.63 -0.83
N ALA A 32 6.55 9.90 0.27
CA ALA A 32 7.86 9.38 0.66
C ALA A 32 8.40 8.34 -0.33
N THR A 33 7.54 7.59 -1.01
CA THR A 33 7.95 6.65 -2.07
C THR A 33 8.46 7.39 -3.29
N SER A 34 7.84 8.51 -3.67
CA SER A 34 8.24 9.31 -4.83
C SER A 34 9.65 9.88 -4.71
N LEU A 35 10.19 10.01 -3.49
CA LEU A 35 11.56 10.42 -3.25
C LEU A 35 12.58 9.30 -3.51
N LEU A 36 12.15 8.05 -3.51
CA LEU A 36 13.00 6.85 -3.62
C LEU A 36 12.82 6.11 -4.95
N LEU A 37 11.64 6.21 -5.54
CA LEU A 37 11.25 5.48 -6.73
C LEU A 37 10.45 6.37 -7.66
N ASN A 38 10.91 6.49 -8.91
CA ASN A 38 10.16 7.23 -9.93
C ASN A 38 8.87 6.47 -10.29
N SER A 39 7.72 7.15 -10.23
CA SER A 39 6.41 6.59 -10.54
C SER A 39 6.29 6.07 -11.97
N GLU A 40 7.03 6.64 -12.94
CA GLU A 40 7.02 6.18 -14.33
C GLU A 40 7.53 4.74 -14.49
N ILE A 41 8.40 4.26 -13.58
CA ILE A 41 8.86 2.87 -13.58
C ILE A 41 7.71 1.93 -13.19
N LEU A 42 6.91 2.29 -12.19
CA LEU A 42 5.74 1.50 -11.80
C LEU A 42 4.65 1.55 -12.88
N LYS A 43 4.43 2.70 -13.50
CA LYS A 43 3.51 2.85 -14.63
C LYS A 43 3.94 1.97 -15.80
N TRP A 44 5.23 2.00 -16.17
CA TRP A 44 5.76 1.10 -17.19
C TRP A 44 5.58 -0.38 -16.81
N ALA A 45 5.86 -0.73 -15.55
CA ALA A 45 5.79 -2.11 -15.09
C ALA A 45 4.37 -2.68 -15.09
N THR A 46 3.35 -1.85 -14.85
CA THR A 46 1.94 -2.28 -14.72
C THR A 46 1.08 -1.90 -15.93
N GLY A 47 1.51 -0.95 -16.74
CA GLY A 47 0.68 -0.38 -17.80
C GLY A 47 -0.43 0.56 -17.31
N ASN A 48 -0.59 0.72 -15.99
CA ASN A 48 -1.64 1.51 -15.35
C ASN A 48 -1.10 2.82 -14.76
N ARG A 49 -1.99 3.83 -14.63
CA ARG A 49 -1.66 5.08 -13.93
C ARG A 49 -1.25 4.79 -12.49
N VAL A 50 -0.23 5.48 -12.01
CA VAL A 50 0.17 5.45 -10.60
C VAL A 50 -0.58 6.53 -9.84
N VAL A 51 -1.21 6.17 -8.74
CA VAL A 51 -1.85 7.13 -7.82
C VAL A 51 -0.82 7.54 -6.77
N ASP A 52 -0.35 8.78 -6.85
CA ASP A 52 0.62 9.40 -5.92
C ASP A 52 0.02 10.53 -5.09
N SER A 53 -1.15 10.99 -5.48
CA SER A 53 -1.96 12.03 -4.82
C SER A 53 -3.44 11.72 -4.99
N LEU A 54 -4.26 12.21 -4.07
CA LEU A 54 -5.71 12.15 -4.20
C LEU A 54 -6.23 13.45 -4.80
N SER A 55 -7.20 13.32 -5.67
CA SER A 55 -7.87 14.44 -6.35
C SER A 55 -9.39 14.35 -6.19
N GLY A 56 -10.11 15.21 -6.89
CA GLY A 56 -11.57 15.14 -7.00
C GLY A 56 -12.08 13.91 -7.75
N ASP A 57 -11.20 13.10 -8.37
CA ASP A 57 -11.56 11.88 -9.09
C ASP A 57 -11.82 10.68 -8.15
N LEU A 58 -11.66 10.86 -6.83
CA LEU A 58 -11.93 9.85 -5.80
C LEU A 58 -11.19 8.52 -6.06
N GLU A 59 -9.90 8.58 -6.38
CA GLU A 59 -9.09 7.43 -6.80
C GLU A 59 -9.13 6.29 -5.76
N HIS A 60 -9.16 6.64 -4.46
CA HIS A 60 -9.24 5.67 -3.37
C HIS A 60 -10.57 4.89 -3.38
N VAL A 61 -11.67 5.53 -3.76
CA VAL A 61 -12.97 4.88 -3.92
C VAL A 61 -12.98 4.01 -5.16
N SER A 62 -12.54 4.54 -6.32
CA SER A 62 -12.50 3.79 -7.58
C SER A 62 -11.59 2.56 -7.54
N LEU A 63 -10.63 2.51 -6.61
CA LEU A 63 -9.71 1.36 -6.45
C LEU A 63 -10.11 0.39 -5.33
N ALA A 64 -10.85 0.82 -4.33
CA ALA A 64 -11.00 0.04 -3.10
C ALA A 64 -12.44 -0.03 -2.55
N ASP A 65 -13.42 0.48 -3.27
CA ASP A 65 -14.83 0.29 -2.90
C ASP A 65 -15.30 -1.14 -3.26
N TYR A 66 -16.51 -1.48 -2.88
CA TYR A 66 -17.10 -2.82 -3.07
C TYR A 66 -16.89 -3.33 -4.50
N ASP A 67 -16.35 -4.54 -4.62
CA ASP A 67 -16.09 -5.25 -5.88
C ASP A 67 -15.13 -4.55 -6.87
N MET A 68 -14.44 -3.47 -6.44
CA MET A 68 -13.48 -2.76 -7.30
C MET A 68 -12.10 -3.42 -7.33
N SER A 69 -11.74 -4.16 -6.29
CA SER A 69 -10.49 -4.91 -6.20
C SER A 69 -10.68 -6.23 -5.46
N ASP A 70 -9.95 -7.26 -5.88
CA ASP A 70 -9.96 -8.58 -5.21
C ASP A 70 -8.98 -8.62 -4.03
N LEU A 71 -7.95 -7.77 -4.03
CA LEU A 71 -6.88 -7.80 -3.05
C LEU A 71 -6.15 -6.46 -3.01
N ILE A 72 -5.83 -5.97 -1.82
CA ILE A 72 -4.92 -4.85 -1.60
C ILE A 72 -3.64 -5.38 -0.96
N ILE A 73 -2.49 -5.07 -1.58
CA ILE A 73 -1.16 -5.42 -1.04
C ILE A 73 -0.39 -4.14 -0.72
N VAL A 74 0.12 -4.01 0.50
CA VAL A 74 1.06 -2.95 0.88
C VAL A 74 2.46 -3.55 0.97
N TYR A 75 3.27 -3.33 -0.05
CA TYR A 75 4.61 -3.91 -0.19
C TYR A 75 5.59 -2.91 -0.81
N PRO A 76 6.61 -2.49 -0.08
CA PRO A 76 6.81 -2.67 1.36
C PRO A 76 5.83 -1.86 2.21
N CYS A 77 5.62 -2.26 3.47
CA CYS A 77 4.82 -1.55 4.44
C CYS A 77 5.69 -1.05 5.60
N THR A 78 5.95 0.25 5.68
CA THR A 78 6.78 0.83 6.74
C THR A 78 6.06 0.85 8.08
N ALA A 79 6.83 0.96 9.18
CA ALA A 79 6.28 1.12 10.53
C ALA A 79 5.32 2.34 10.63
N ASN A 80 5.64 3.45 9.94
CA ASN A 80 4.77 4.62 9.87
C ASN A 80 3.41 4.28 9.23
N THR A 81 3.43 3.63 8.07
CA THR A 81 2.20 3.23 7.37
C THR A 81 1.39 2.25 8.21
N ILE A 82 2.03 1.24 8.83
CA ILE A 82 1.35 0.30 9.74
C ILE A 82 0.73 1.04 10.93
N GLY A 83 1.45 1.99 11.51
CA GLY A 83 0.96 2.79 12.63
C GLY A 83 -0.28 3.61 12.26
N LYS A 84 -0.29 4.21 11.07
CA LYS A 84 -1.45 4.94 10.55
C LYS A 84 -2.65 4.03 10.34
N ILE A 85 -2.47 2.93 9.64
CA ILE A 85 -3.53 1.93 9.39
C ILE A 85 -4.12 1.43 10.73
N ALA A 86 -3.26 1.07 11.69
CA ALA A 86 -3.68 0.55 12.98
C ALA A 86 -4.49 1.54 13.83
N ASN A 87 -4.35 2.83 13.57
CA ASN A 87 -5.02 3.91 14.30
C ASN A 87 -6.07 4.66 13.48
N GLY A 88 -6.38 4.20 12.26
CA GLY A 88 -7.39 4.82 11.40
C GLY A 88 -7.00 6.22 10.91
N ILE A 89 -5.70 6.49 10.77
CA ILE A 89 -5.21 7.77 10.25
C ILE A 89 -5.23 7.70 8.73
N ASP A 90 -6.00 8.59 8.14
CA ASP A 90 -6.24 8.68 6.71
C ASP A 90 -5.74 10.01 6.16
N ASP A 91 -4.44 10.07 5.84
CA ASP A 91 -3.75 11.29 5.42
C ASP A 91 -2.81 11.08 4.22
N THR A 92 -2.86 9.90 3.60
CA THR A 92 -2.06 9.58 2.40
C THR A 92 -2.89 8.75 1.41
N PRO A 93 -2.55 8.73 0.11
CA PRO A 93 -3.25 7.89 -0.86
C PRO A 93 -3.34 6.42 -0.43
N ILE A 94 -2.26 5.89 0.18
CA ILE A 94 -2.22 4.51 0.66
C ILE A 94 -3.23 4.30 1.80
N THR A 95 -3.23 5.19 2.80
CA THR A 95 -4.12 5.04 3.96
C THR A 95 -5.58 5.23 3.58
N SER A 96 -5.89 6.10 2.59
CA SER A 96 -7.24 6.27 2.08
C SER A 96 -7.73 5.02 1.33
N VAL A 97 -6.90 4.45 0.46
CA VAL A 97 -7.22 3.17 -0.22
C VAL A 97 -7.44 2.05 0.81
N ILE A 98 -6.60 1.95 1.84
CA ILE A 98 -6.75 0.95 2.90
C ILE A 98 -8.02 1.20 3.72
N SER A 99 -8.33 2.45 4.05
CA SER A 99 -9.53 2.84 4.82
C SER A 99 -10.81 2.38 4.11
N VAL A 100 -10.91 2.67 2.81
CA VAL A 100 -12.04 2.23 1.98
C VAL A 100 -12.05 0.70 1.86
N GLY A 101 -10.91 0.07 1.57
CA GLY A 101 -10.80 -1.37 1.42
C GLY A 101 -11.19 -2.16 2.68
N ILE A 102 -10.84 -1.68 3.87
CA ILE A 102 -11.30 -2.27 5.15
C ILE A 102 -12.84 -2.16 5.24
N GLY A 103 -13.40 -0.98 4.95
CA GLY A 103 -14.85 -0.75 4.95
C GLY A 103 -15.59 -1.65 3.98
N SER A 104 -15.02 -1.88 2.80
CA SER A 104 -15.55 -2.72 1.72
C SER A 104 -15.21 -4.21 1.87
N LYS A 105 -14.51 -4.59 2.94
CA LYS A 105 -14.12 -5.98 3.25
C LYS A 105 -13.21 -6.64 2.21
N ILE A 106 -12.43 -5.83 1.50
CA ILE A 106 -11.41 -6.34 0.57
C ILE A 106 -10.27 -6.97 1.38
N PRO A 107 -9.78 -8.17 1.02
CA PRO A 107 -8.61 -8.77 1.65
C PRO A 107 -7.39 -7.86 1.54
N ILE A 108 -6.64 -7.71 2.64
CA ILE A 108 -5.47 -6.82 2.70
C ILE A 108 -4.25 -7.59 3.19
N ILE A 109 -3.15 -7.51 2.44
CA ILE A 109 -1.85 -8.04 2.85
C ILE A 109 -0.92 -6.88 3.17
N LEU A 110 -0.39 -6.86 4.38
CA LEU A 110 0.66 -5.93 4.80
C LEU A 110 1.99 -6.67 4.89
N ALA A 111 3.00 -6.22 4.16
CA ALA A 111 4.36 -6.77 4.20
C ALA A 111 5.29 -5.81 4.96
N PRO A 112 5.48 -5.98 6.28
CA PRO A 112 6.29 -5.08 7.08
C PRO A 112 7.74 -5.01 6.59
N ALA A 113 8.26 -3.78 6.47
CA ALA A 113 9.63 -3.51 6.07
C ALA A 113 10.21 -2.40 6.93
N MET A 114 11.11 -2.78 7.84
CA MET A 114 11.75 -1.88 8.80
C MET A 114 12.99 -2.52 9.41
N HIS A 115 13.81 -1.71 10.08
CA HIS A 115 14.94 -2.21 10.82
C HIS A 115 14.50 -3.11 11.98
N GLU A 116 15.30 -4.11 12.34
CA GLU A 116 14.99 -5.09 13.38
C GLU A 116 14.63 -4.44 14.73
N SER A 117 15.40 -3.41 15.14
CA SER A 117 15.12 -2.69 16.39
C SER A 117 13.75 -2.00 16.39
N MET A 118 13.27 -1.54 15.23
CA MET A 118 11.92 -0.99 15.09
C MET A 118 10.87 -2.10 15.17
N TYR A 119 11.13 -3.24 14.53
CA TYR A 119 10.22 -4.39 14.58
C TYR A 119 10.04 -4.92 16.00
N ASN A 120 11.11 -4.90 16.80
CA ASN A 120 11.12 -5.33 18.21
C ASN A 120 10.54 -4.26 19.18
N ASN A 121 10.21 -3.06 18.69
CA ASN A 121 9.54 -2.04 19.49
C ASN A 121 8.11 -2.49 19.86
N PRO A 122 7.73 -2.54 21.16
CA PRO A 122 6.42 -3.02 21.59
C PRO A 122 5.25 -2.23 21.01
N PHE A 123 5.39 -0.93 20.79
CA PHE A 123 4.35 -0.12 20.16
C PHE A 123 4.11 -0.53 18.70
N ILE A 124 5.20 -0.77 17.94
CA ILE A 124 5.09 -1.24 16.56
C ILE A 124 4.55 -2.66 16.52
N GLY A 125 4.99 -3.54 17.42
CA GLY A 125 4.44 -4.89 17.57
C GLY A 125 2.92 -4.89 17.82
N ASN A 126 2.41 -3.97 18.63
CA ASN A 126 0.98 -3.79 18.85
C ASN A 126 0.27 -3.28 17.60
N ASN A 127 0.86 -2.33 16.87
CA ASN A 127 0.30 -1.82 15.62
C ASN A 127 0.25 -2.92 14.52
N ILE A 128 1.22 -3.82 14.47
CA ILE A 128 1.21 -4.97 13.54
C ILE A 128 0.08 -5.96 13.86
N LYS A 129 -0.21 -6.17 15.15
CA LYS A 129 -1.23 -7.12 15.59
C LYS A 129 -2.65 -6.58 15.43
N ARG A 130 -2.84 -5.27 15.53
CA ARG A 130 -4.16 -4.64 15.56
C ARG A 130 -4.97 -4.83 14.26
N PRO A 131 -4.42 -4.60 13.05
CA PRO A 131 -5.16 -4.84 11.81
C PRO A 131 -5.55 -6.30 11.57
N LYS A 132 -4.85 -7.26 12.18
CA LYS A 132 -5.16 -8.70 12.05
C LYS A 132 -6.50 -9.11 12.71
N LYS A 133 -7.15 -8.19 13.41
CA LYS A 133 -8.43 -8.46 14.10
C LYS A 133 -9.64 -8.07 13.26
N TYR A 134 -9.40 -7.43 12.13
CA TYR A 134 -10.43 -6.91 11.22
C TYR A 134 -10.21 -7.46 9.81
#